data_ff331019cde942986c6e40dbd5c4f94e
#
_entry.id   ff331019cde942986c6e40dbd5c4f94e
#
_cell.length_a   1.000
_cell.length_b   1.000
_cell.length_c   1.000
_cell.angle_alpha   90.00
_cell.angle_beta   90.00
_cell.angle_gamma   90.00
#
_symmetry.space_group_name_H-M   'P 1'
#
loop_
_entity.id
_entity.type
_entity.pdbx_description
1 polymer ?
#
loop_
_entity_poly.entity_id
_entity_poly.type
_entity_poly.pdbx_seq_one_letter_code
_entity_poly.pdbx_strand_id
1 'polypeptide(L)'
;ARAREIGAVNTIVNRDGRLVGYNSDYLGAVKALTAAIDISGKTVVIIGAGGAARAIGFGIIRSGGRVVILNRSPEKGERLAEALQADFQPLSEVRGIDGQVLVNTTPVGMFPHAEQMPLEKNLLRPDLVVMDIIYNPLTTRLLREAALTGCRTINGLSMFVYQGAVQFELWTGEKAPLDVMKSAVESALQRV
;
A
#
# COMPACT_ATOMS: atom_id res chain seq x y z
N ALA A 1 -2.65 20.31 2.70
CA ALA A 1 -3.36 20.03 3.95
C ALA A 1 -3.25 18.55 4.35
N ARG A 2 -3.63 17.60 3.47
CA ARG A 2 -3.66 16.17 3.81
C ARG A 2 -2.28 15.56 4.11
N ALA A 3 -1.21 15.99 3.45
CA ALA A 3 0.13 15.53 3.77
C ALA A 3 0.55 15.81 5.23
N ARG A 4 0.04 16.90 5.83
CA ARG A 4 0.26 17.23 7.25
C ARG A 4 -0.51 16.26 8.16
N GLU A 5 -1.75 15.92 7.83
CA GLU A 5 -2.56 14.95 8.59
C GLU A 5 -1.95 13.55 8.52
N ILE A 6 -1.46 13.15 7.32
CA ILE A 6 -0.75 11.89 7.10
C ILE A 6 0.60 11.88 7.83
N GLY A 7 1.27 13.02 7.97
CA GLY A 7 2.63 13.11 8.49
C GLY A 7 3.69 12.55 7.54
N ALA A 8 3.40 12.51 6.22
CA ALA A 8 4.32 12.05 5.17
C ALA A 8 4.08 12.82 3.87
N VAL A 9 5.18 13.13 3.17
CA VAL A 9 5.21 13.81 1.86
C VAL A 9 5.92 12.92 0.86
N ASN A 10 5.32 12.68 -0.31
CA ASN A 10 5.96 12.00 -1.44
C ASN A 10 6.01 12.87 -2.71
N THR A 11 5.36 14.05 -2.69
CA THR A 11 5.25 14.96 -3.84
C THR A 11 5.44 16.40 -3.38
N ILE A 12 6.28 17.15 -4.08
CA ILE A 12 6.52 18.57 -3.82
C ILE A 12 6.19 19.36 -5.10
N VAL A 13 5.39 20.42 -4.92
CA VAL A 13 5.04 21.37 -6.00
C VAL A 13 5.59 22.74 -5.63
N ASN A 14 6.33 23.35 -6.54
CA ASN A 14 6.72 24.76 -6.42
C ASN A 14 5.60 25.62 -6.99
N ARG A 15 5.00 26.47 -6.15
CA ARG A 15 4.00 27.46 -6.54
C ARG A 15 4.57 28.85 -6.27
N ASP A 16 5.06 29.51 -7.31
CA ASP A 16 5.60 30.86 -7.27
C ASP A 16 6.67 31.06 -6.16
N GLY A 17 7.63 30.12 -6.11
CA GLY A 17 8.72 30.13 -5.12
C GLY A 17 8.37 29.48 -3.78
N ARG A 18 7.10 29.14 -3.53
CA ARG A 18 6.66 28.46 -2.31
C ARG A 18 6.54 26.96 -2.54
N LEU A 19 7.28 26.15 -1.76
CA LEU A 19 7.20 24.69 -1.81
C LEU A 19 5.98 24.19 -1.02
N VAL A 20 5.15 23.38 -1.68
CA VAL A 20 3.94 22.77 -1.09
C VAL A 20 4.06 21.25 -1.18
N GLY A 21 4.02 20.58 -0.02
CA GLY A 21 4.08 19.12 0.08
C GLY A 21 2.71 18.45 -0.04
N TYR A 22 2.66 17.37 -0.80
CA TYR A 22 1.50 16.51 -0.98
C TYR A 22 1.87 15.04 -0.70
N ASN A 23 0.84 14.22 -0.54
CA ASN A 23 0.99 12.76 -0.51
C ASN A 23 -0.02 12.15 -1.49
N SER A 24 0.46 11.46 -2.50
CA SER A 24 -0.36 10.79 -3.52
C SER A 24 -0.57 9.30 -3.23
N ASP A 25 0.25 8.69 -2.33
CA ASP A 25 0.20 7.25 -2.06
C ASP A 25 -1.15 6.80 -1.53
N TYR A 26 -1.75 7.59 -0.60
CA TYR A 26 -3.05 7.22 -0.02
C TYR A 26 -4.16 7.13 -1.06
N LEU A 27 -4.18 8.05 -2.05
CA LEU A 27 -5.16 8.03 -3.14
C LEU A 27 -4.93 6.84 -4.07
N GLY A 28 -3.66 6.58 -4.41
CA GLY A 28 -3.28 5.44 -5.24
C GLY A 28 -3.69 4.11 -4.63
N ALA A 29 -3.38 3.92 -3.35
CA ALA A 29 -3.70 2.69 -2.64
C ALA A 29 -5.20 2.47 -2.45
N VAL A 30 -5.93 3.50 -2.00
CA VAL A 30 -7.39 3.41 -1.83
C VAL A 30 -8.05 3.09 -3.16
N LYS A 31 -7.66 3.74 -4.25
CA LYS A 31 -8.22 3.49 -5.58
C LYS A 31 -7.92 2.05 -6.06
N ALA A 32 -6.70 1.54 -5.81
CA ALA A 32 -6.36 0.16 -6.14
C ALA A 32 -7.16 -0.86 -5.32
N LEU A 33 -7.33 -0.63 -4.01
CA LEU A 33 -8.11 -1.49 -3.13
C LEU A 33 -9.60 -1.46 -3.47
N THR A 34 -10.20 -0.27 -3.62
CA THR A 34 -11.64 -0.13 -3.87
C THR A 34 -12.09 -0.65 -5.24
N ALA A 35 -11.19 -0.74 -6.20
CA ALA A 35 -11.44 -1.45 -7.45
C ALA A 35 -11.63 -2.97 -7.26
N ALA A 36 -11.12 -3.51 -6.16
CA ALA A 36 -11.19 -4.94 -5.85
C ALA A 36 -12.19 -5.29 -4.74
N ILE A 37 -12.34 -4.44 -3.73
CA ILE A 37 -13.19 -4.71 -2.57
C ILE A 37 -13.69 -3.40 -1.97
N ASP A 38 -14.96 -3.39 -1.52
CA ASP A 38 -15.43 -2.31 -0.65
C ASP A 38 -14.75 -2.47 0.73
N ILE A 39 -14.02 -1.43 1.16
CA ILE A 39 -13.28 -1.41 2.42
C ILE A 39 -14.08 -0.86 3.60
N SER A 40 -15.26 -0.29 3.35
CA SER A 40 -16.11 0.25 4.41
C SER A 40 -16.50 -0.83 5.42
N GLY A 41 -16.28 -0.56 6.70
CA GLY A 41 -16.54 -1.49 7.81
C GLY A 41 -15.58 -2.69 7.90
N LYS A 42 -14.65 -2.86 6.95
CA LYS A 42 -13.70 -3.98 6.94
C LYS A 42 -12.43 -3.67 7.73
N THR A 43 -11.80 -4.71 8.24
CA THR A 43 -10.49 -4.63 8.87
C THR A 43 -9.41 -4.90 7.82
N VAL A 44 -8.50 -3.96 7.68
CA VAL A 44 -7.32 -4.03 6.80
C VAL A 44 -6.08 -4.16 7.68
N VAL A 45 -5.37 -5.26 7.50
CA VAL A 45 -4.12 -5.55 8.20
C VAL A 45 -2.97 -5.06 7.34
N ILE A 46 -2.15 -4.16 7.88
CA ILE A 46 -1.01 -3.55 7.16
C ILE A 46 0.30 -4.07 7.76
N ILE A 47 1.14 -4.69 6.94
CA ILE A 47 2.50 -5.06 7.34
C ILE A 47 3.43 -3.90 7.00
N GLY A 48 4.09 -3.36 8.05
CA GLY A 48 5.02 -2.25 7.95
C GLY A 48 4.56 -1.02 8.72
N ALA A 49 5.51 -0.12 9.03
CA ALA A 49 5.26 1.13 9.75
C ALA A 49 6.03 2.32 9.13
N GLY A 50 6.23 2.30 7.82
CA GLY A 50 6.86 3.36 7.05
C GLY A 50 5.88 4.41 6.52
N GLY A 51 6.37 5.29 5.65
CA GLY A 51 5.58 6.35 5.02
C GLY A 51 4.40 5.82 4.20
N ALA A 52 4.60 4.70 3.46
CA ALA A 52 3.52 4.05 2.71
C ALA A 52 2.44 3.48 3.64
N ALA A 53 2.83 2.76 4.72
CA ALA A 53 1.89 2.26 5.71
C ALA A 53 1.03 3.38 6.31
N ARG A 54 1.68 4.49 6.65
CA ARG A 54 1.01 5.69 7.19
C ARG A 54 -0.01 6.27 6.20
N ALA A 55 0.39 6.45 4.95
CA ALA A 55 -0.48 7.00 3.91
C ALA A 55 -1.67 6.08 3.60
N ILE A 56 -1.42 4.77 3.48
CA ILE A 56 -2.44 3.75 3.19
C ILE A 56 -3.41 3.63 4.38
N GLY A 57 -2.90 3.52 5.60
CA GLY A 57 -3.71 3.44 6.82
C GLY A 57 -4.63 4.66 6.97
N PHE A 58 -4.09 5.86 6.75
CA PHE A 58 -4.89 7.10 6.71
C PHE A 58 -6.02 7.02 5.68
N GLY A 59 -5.69 6.57 4.46
CA GLY A 59 -6.68 6.44 3.38
C GLY A 59 -7.80 5.45 3.70
N ILE A 60 -7.45 4.30 4.29
CA ILE A 60 -8.40 3.26 4.69
C ILE A 60 -9.37 3.78 5.76
N ILE A 61 -8.84 4.41 6.82
CA ILE A 61 -9.67 4.96 7.91
C ILE A 61 -10.63 6.01 7.38
N ARG A 62 -10.16 6.91 6.50
CA ARG A 62 -11.02 7.90 5.85
C ARG A 62 -12.08 7.32 4.94
N SER A 63 -11.90 6.11 4.48
CA SER A 63 -12.88 5.35 3.68
C SER A 63 -13.77 4.45 4.53
N GLY A 64 -13.75 4.60 5.85
CA GLY A 64 -14.61 3.85 6.77
C GLY A 64 -14.10 2.46 7.13
N GLY A 65 -12.87 2.09 6.75
CA GLY A 65 -12.22 0.85 7.18
C GLY A 65 -11.57 0.97 8.55
N ARG A 66 -11.26 -0.18 9.16
CA ARG A 66 -10.43 -0.30 10.36
C ARG A 66 -9.03 -0.76 9.97
N VAL A 67 -8.03 -0.38 10.74
CA VAL A 67 -6.62 -0.72 10.46
C VAL A 67 -6.01 -1.45 11.64
N VAL A 68 -5.27 -2.51 11.35
CA VAL A 68 -4.37 -3.20 12.28
C VAL A 68 -2.96 -3.11 11.69
N ILE A 69 -2.01 -2.60 12.46
CA ILE A 69 -0.61 -2.50 12.05
C ILE A 69 0.15 -3.72 12.54
N LEU A 70 0.80 -4.43 11.62
CA LEU A 70 1.78 -5.46 11.92
C LEU A 70 3.18 -4.92 11.62
N ASN A 71 4.08 -4.94 12.59
CA ASN A 71 5.45 -4.50 12.34
C ASN A 71 6.48 -5.32 13.11
N ARG A 72 7.67 -5.49 12.51
CA ARG A 72 8.80 -6.20 13.13
C ARG A 72 9.36 -5.44 14.35
N SER A 73 9.41 -4.11 14.28
CA SER A 73 9.81 -3.24 15.40
C SER A 73 8.57 -2.77 16.14
N PRO A 74 8.31 -3.23 17.39
CA PRO A 74 7.12 -2.84 18.16
C PRO A 74 7.00 -1.32 18.29
N GLU A 75 8.07 -0.65 18.71
CA GLU A 75 8.08 0.80 18.91
C GLU A 75 7.62 1.62 17.69
N LYS A 76 8.05 1.22 16.47
CA LYS A 76 7.61 1.91 15.24
C LYS A 76 6.16 1.58 14.90
N GLY A 77 5.73 0.34 15.15
CA GLY A 77 4.37 -0.10 14.92
C GLY A 77 3.38 0.60 15.82
N GLU A 78 3.64 0.64 17.13
CA GLU A 78 2.84 1.33 18.15
C GLU A 78 2.68 2.80 17.85
N ARG A 79 3.78 3.50 17.55
CA ARG A 79 3.74 4.93 17.19
C ARG A 79 2.86 5.20 15.96
N LEU A 80 2.90 4.30 14.97
CA LEU A 80 2.05 4.45 13.79
C LEU A 80 0.59 4.16 14.13
N ALA A 81 0.32 3.11 14.88
CA ALA A 81 -1.03 2.75 15.30
C ALA A 81 -1.67 3.87 16.15
N GLU A 82 -0.93 4.42 17.12
CA GLU A 82 -1.37 5.57 17.91
C GLU A 82 -1.71 6.77 17.00
N ALA A 83 -0.82 7.12 16.08
CA ALA A 83 -1.03 8.25 15.15
C ALA A 83 -2.23 8.07 14.23
N LEU A 84 -2.61 6.83 13.93
CA LEU A 84 -3.77 6.48 13.10
C LEU A 84 -5.02 6.14 13.92
N GLN A 85 -4.92 6.07 15.25
CA GLN A 85 -5.98 5.51 16.13
C GLN A 85 -6.37 4.10 15.69
N ALA A 86 -5.38 3.27 15.41
CA ALA A 86 -5.49 1.91 14.90
C ALA A 86 -4.94 0.91 15.94
N ASP A 87 -5.22 -0.38 15.73
CA ASP A 87 -4.64 -1.44 16.54
C ASP A 87 -3.22 -1.78 16.09
N PHE A 88 -2.42 -2.33 17.03
CA PHE A 88 -1.07 -2.82 16.75
C PHE A 88 -0.89 -4.24 17.26
N GLN A 89 -0.13 -5.05 16.50
CA GLN A 89 0.36 -6.35 16.95
C GLN A 89 1.80 -6.56 16.45
N PRO A 90 2.71 -7.05 17.30
CA PRO A 90 4.06 -7.43 16.86
C PRO A 90 3.98 -8.54 15.81
N LEU A 91 4.74 -8.39 14.72
CA LEU A 91 4.72 -9.37 13.62
C LEU A 91 5.17 -10.78 14.07
N SER A 92 6.05 -10.87 15.06
CA SER A 92 6.51 -12.14 15.66
C SER A 92 5.43 -12.89 16.45
N GLU A 93 4.36 -12.22 16.85
CA GLU A 93 3.27 -12.76 17.67
C GLU A 93 2.03 -13.12 16.86
N VAL A 94 2.04 -12.84 15.57
CA VAL A 94 0.92 -13.12 14.67
C VAL A 94 0.72 -14.63 14.54
N ARG A 95 -0.51 -15.08 14.81
CA ARG A 95 -0.94 -16.48 14.66
C ARG A 95 -2.07 -16.67 13.66
N GLY A 96 -2.60 -15.56 13.12
CA GLY A 96 -3.64 -15.49 12.12
C GLY A 96 -3.84 -14.04 11.67
N ILE A 97 -4.41 -13.85 10.50
CA ILE A 97 -4.75 -12.50 9.99
C ILE A 97 -6.19 -12.19 10.39
N ASP A 98 -6.36 -11.37 11.42
CA ASP A 98 -7.70 -10.93 11.84
C ASP A 98 -8.17 -9.72 11.02
N GLY A 99 -8.56 -9.98 9.80
CA GLY A 99 -9.04 -8.97 8.86
C GLY A 99 -9.47 -9.57 7.53
N GLN A 100 -10.08 -8.78 6.68
CA GLN A 100 -10.53 -9.19 5.33
C GLN A 100 -9.49 -8.85 4.26
N VAL A 101 -8.59 -7.91 4.55
CA VAL A 101 -7.57 -7.44 3.62
C VAL A 101 -6.21 -7.45 4.30
N LEU A 102 -5.20 -7.95 3.60
CA LEU A 102 -3.80 -7.89 4.01
C LEU A 102 -3.03 -7.02 3.01
N VAL A 103 -2.27 -6.03 3.51
CA VAL A 103 -1.46 -5.14 2.67
C VAL A 103 0.00 -5.20 3.09
N ASN A 104 0.89 -5.65 2.22
CA ASN A 104 2.33 -5.51 2.42
C ASN A 104 2.78 -4.11 1.99
N THR A 105 3.35 -3.36 2.93
CA THR A 105 3.94 -2.04 2.69
C THR A 105 5.45 -2.01 2.96
N THR A 106 6.05 -3.18 3.14
CA THR A 106 7.50 -3.35 3.34
C THR A 106 8.21 -3.62 2.01
N PRO A 107 9.54 -3.45 1.94
CA PRO A 107 10.30 -3.86 0.77
C PRO A 107 10.58 -5.38 0.70
N VAL A 108 10.04 -6.19 1.62
CA VAL A 108 10.27 -7.64 1.65
C VAL A 108 9.55 -8.29 0.49
N GLY A 109 10.30 -8.91 -0.40
CA GLY A 109 9.83 -9.49 -1.66
C GLY A 109 10.10 -8.63 -2.90
N MET A 110 10.71 -7.44 -2.72
CA MET A 110 11.16 -6.58 -3.81
C MET A 110 12.52 -7.06 -4.37
N PHE A 111 12.74 -6.88 -5.66
CA PHE A 111 14.04 -7.12 -6.29
C PHE A 111 15.17 -6.37 -5.54
N PRO A 112 16.35 -6.95 -5.30
CA PRO A 112 16.79 -8.28 -5.75
C PRO A 112 16.34 -9.45 -4.87
N HIS A 113 15.67 -9.21 -3.74
CA HIS A 113 15.28 -10.25 -2.77
C HIS A 113 13.84 -10.77 -2.98
N ALA A 114 13.50 -11.07 -4.25
CA ALA A 114 12.14 -11.41 -4.68
C ALA A 114 11.55 -12.69 -4.03
N GLU A 115 12.41 -13.59 -3.53
CA GLU A 115 11.98 -14.83 -2.86
C GLU A 115 11.71 -14.66 -1.36
N GLN A 116 11.86 -13.46 -0.82
CA GLN A 116 11.48 -13.18 0.56
C GLN A 116 9.96 -12.97 0.66
N MET A 117 9.41 -13.25 1.84
CA MET A 117 8.02 -13.07 2.18
C MET A 117 7.89 -12.40 3.55
N PRO A 118 7.00 -11.41 3.73
CA PRO A 118 6.95 -10.65 4.97
C PRO A 118 6.31 -11.40 6.15
N LEU A 119 5.63 -12.51 5.88
CA LEU A 119 4.98 -13.38 6.87
C LEU A 119 5.01 -14.85 6.41
N GLU A 120 4.66 -15.77 7.29
CA GLU A 120 4.54 -17.18 6.97
C GLU A 120 3.29 -17.48 6.13
N LYS A 121 3.41 -18.38 5.14
CA LYS A 121 2.31 -18.71 4.21
C LYS A 121 1.09 -19.35 4.86
N ASN A 122 1.28 -20.07 5.98
CA ASN A 122 0.20 -20.69 6.76
C ASN A 122 -0.76 -19.68 7.41
N LEU A 123 -0.40 -18.39 7.42
CA LEU A 123 -1.26 -17.30 7.87
C LEU A 123 -2.23 -16.80 6.79
N LEU A 124 -2.03 -17.22 5.53
CA LEU A 124 -2.93 -16.91 4.43
C LEU A 124 -4.15 -17.84 4.45
N ARG A 125 -5.31 -17.31 4.09
CA ARG A 125 -6.57 -18.06 3.98
C ARG A 125 -7.37 -17.61 2.75
N PRO A 126 -8.22 -18.47 2.14
CA PRO A 126 -8.82 -18.22 0.81
C PRO A 126 -9.69 -16.99 0.71
N ASP A 127 -10.27 -16.54 1.82
CA ASP A 127 -11.19 -15.39 1.87
C ASP A 127 -10.48 -14.03 2.01
N LEU A 128 -9.14 -14.02 2.10
CA LEU A 128 -8.37 -12.80 2.14
C LEU A 128 -8.27 -12.13 0.76
N VAL A 129 -8.31 -10.79 0.78
CA VAL A 129 -7.76 -9.98 -0.30
C VAL A 129 -6.34 -9.58 0.09
N VAL A 130 -5.35 -9.94 -0.71
CA VAL A 130 -3.94 -9.67 -0.43
C VAL A 130 -3.40 -8.65 -1.44
N MET A 131 -2.97 -7.50 -0.94
CA MET A 131 -2.33 -6.47 -1.74
C MET A 131 -0.84 -6.39 -1.37
N ASP A 132 0.02 -6.33 -2.39
CA ASP A 132 1.41 -5.98 -2.24
C ASP A 132 1.69 -4.67 -2.99
N ILE A 133 2.26 -3.65 -2.32
CA ILE A 133 2.58 -2.38 -2.98
C ILE A 133 3.83 -2.48 -3.86
N ILE A 134 4.55 -3.59 -3.80
CA ILE A 134 5.70 -3.86 -4.66
C ILE A 134 5.22 -4.03 -6.11
N TYR A 135 5.91 -3.37 -7.03
CA TYR A 135 5.66 -3.46 -8.48
C TYR A 135 6.84 -4.07 -9.26
N ASN A 136 7.98 -4.32 -8.61
CA ASN A 136 9.10 -5.06 -9.19
C ASN A 136 9.63 -6.12 -8.19
N PRO A 137 9.34 -7.41 -8.40
CA PRO A 137 8.55 -8.01 -9.47
C PRO A 137 7.04 -7.68 -9.34
N LEU A 138 6.29 -7.80 -10.45
CA LEU A 138 4.81 -7.63 -10.43
C LEU A 138 4.11 -8.70 -9.59
N THR A 139 4.66 -9.92 -9.58
CA THR A 139 4.16 -11.04 -8.78
C THR A 139 5.21 -11.42 -7.75
N THR A 140 5.10 -10.83 -6.56
CA THR A 140 5.97 -11.17 -5.43
C THR A 140 5.68 -12.58 -4.91
N ARG A 141 6.58 -13.15 -4.10
CA ARG A 141 6.33 -14.44 -3.44
C ARG A 141 5.05 -14.40 -2.60
N LEU A 142 4.79 -13.29 -1.90
CA LEU A 142 3.54 -13.12 -1.16
C LEU A 142 2.31 -13.31 -2.05
N LEU A 143 2.27 -12.65 -3.21
CA LEU A 143 1.14 -12.75 -4.14
C LEU A 143 1.02 -14.12 -4.78
N ARG A 144 2.14 -14.80 -5.09
CA ARG A 144 2.14 -16.19 -5.58
C ARG A 144 1.51 -17.15 -4.57
N GLU A 145 2.00 -17.11 -3.32
CA GLU A 145 1.49 -18.00 -2.25
C GLU A 145 0.01 -17.68 -1.93
N ALA A 146 -0.35 -16.39 -1.94
CA ALA A 146 -1.74 -15.96 -1.75
C ALA A 146 -2.67 -16.51 -2.85
N ALA A 147 -2.26 -16.43 -4.12
CA ALA A 147 -3.04 -16.98 -5.24
C ALA A 147 -3.19 -18.50 -5.14
N LEU A 148 -2.10 -19.23 -4.78
CA LEU A 148 -2.14 -20.67 -4.57
C LEU A 148 -3.06 -21.08 -3.41
N THR A 149 -3.21 -20.21 -2.40
CA THR A 149 -4.13 -20.42 -1.28
C THR A 149 -5.58 -20.09 -1.64
N GLY A 150 -5.84 -19.46 -2.80
CA GLY A 150 -7.17 -19.05 -3.24
C GLY A 150 -7.54 -17.61 -2.83
N CYS A 151 -6.60 -16.81 -2.36
CA CYS A 151 -6.81 -15.40 -2.07
C CYS A 151 -7.03 -14.59 -3.36
N ARG A 152 -7.79 -13.52 -3.26
CA ARG A 152 -7.79 -12.48 -4.29
C ARG A 152 -6.54 -11.62 -4.14
N THR A 153 -5.78 -11.41 -5.21
CA THR A 153 -4.51 -10.69 -5.16
C THR A 153 -4.55 -9.36 -5.91
N ILE A 154 -3.82 -8.36 -5.40
CA ILE A 154 -3.66 -7.03 -5.99
C ILE A 154 -2.16 -6.71 -5.96
N ASN A 155 -1.54 -6.50 -7.12
CA ASN A 155 -0.13 -6.08 -7.20
C ASN A 155 0.02 -4.55 -7.09
N GLY A 156 1.26 -4.10 -6.92
CA GLY A 156 1.59 -2.69 -6.73
C GLY A 156 1.44 -1.81 -7.97
N LEU A 157 1.28 -2.38 -9.16
CA LEU A 157 1.22 -1.60 -10.41
C LEU A 157 0.10 -0.57 -10.41
N SER A 158 -1.11 -0.97 -10.02
CA SER A 158 -2.26 -0.07 -10.00
C SER A 158 -2.04 1.11 -9.04
N MET A 159 -1.55 0.84 -7.84
CA MET A 159 -1.20 1.89 -6.88
C MET A 159 -0.13 2.81 -7.45
N PHE A 160 0.95 2.24 -8.04
CA PHE A 160 2.04 2.99 -8.62
C PHE A 160 1.57 3.94 -9.73
N VAL A 161 0.71 3.47 -10.64
CA VAL A 161 0.14 4.28 -11.72
C VAL A 161 -0.80 5.35 -11.17
N TYR A 162 -1.69 5.01 -10.24
CA TYR A 162 -2.64 5.98 -9.71
C TYR A 162 -1.96 7.10 -8.90
N GLN A 163 -0.95 6.77 -8.07
CA GLN A 163 -0.21 7.80 -7.34
C GLN A 163 0.57 8.71 -8.30
N GLY A 164 1.17 8.13 -9.35
CA GLY A 164 1.85 8.89 -10.40
C GLY A 164 0.92 9.80 -11.20
N ALA A 165 -0.31 9.35 -11.45
CA ALA A 165 -1.33 10.17 -12.11
C ALA A 165 -1.68 11.40 -11.27
N VAL A 166 -1.85 11.25 -9.96
CA VAL A 166 -2.07 12.39 -9.05
C VAL A 166 -0.89 13.37 -9.09
N GLN A 167 0.35 12.86 -9.13
CA GLN A 167 1.55 13.71 -9.25
C GLN A 167 1.57 14.46 -10.58
N PHE A 168 1.29 13.77 -11.68
CA PHE A 168 1.21 14.38 -13.01
C PHE A 168 0.21 15.54 -13.02
N GLU A 169 -1.01 15.32 -12.52
CA GLU A 169 -2.06 16.33 -12.45
C GLU A 169 -1.66 17.52 -11.54
N LEU A 170 -0.96 17.26 -10.44
CA LEU A 170 -0.47 18.32 -9.54
C LEU A 170 0.60 19.21 -10.20
N TRP A 171 1.46 18.64 -11.04
CA TRP A 171 2.55 19.36 -11.69
C TRP A 171 2.15 20.06 -12.98
N THR A 172 1.24 19.46 -13.77
CA THR A 172 0.88 19.95 -15.10
C THR A 172 -0.45 20.70 -15.13
N GLY A 173 -1.37 20.39 -14.21
CA GLY A 173 -2.77 20.83 -14.26
C GLY A 173 -3.63 20.06 -15.27
N GLU A 174 -3.04 19.13 -16.01
CA GLU A 174 -3.70 18.34 -17.06
C GLU A 174 -4.13 16.98 -16.51
N LYS A 175 -5.19 16.41 -17.11
CA LYS A 175 -5.66 15.06 -16.75
C LYS A 175 -4.63 14.00 -17.14
N ALA A 176 -4.29 13.13 -16.20
CA ALA A 176 -3.30 12.08 -16.42
C ALA A 176 -3.78 11.02 -17.44
N PRO A 177 -2.95 10.66 -18.45
CA PRO A 177 -3.26 9.63 -19.43
C PRO A 177 -2.99 8.22 -18.84
N LEU A 178 -3.90 7.73 -18.00
CA LEU A 178 -3.73 6.51 -17.19
C LEU A 178 -3.30 5.29 -18.01
N ASP A 179 -3.92 5.06 -19.17
CA ASP A 179 -3.62 3.89 -20.01
C ASP A 179 -2.20 3.95 -20.58
N VAL A 180 -1.75 5.14 -20.98
CA VAL A 180 -0.36 5.36 -21.46
C VAL A 180 0.63 5.14 -20.32
N MET A 181 0.34 5.70 -19.13
CA MET A 181 1.19 5.54 -17.96
C MET A 181 1.31 4.06 -17.55
N LYS A 182 0.19 3.34 -17.54
CA LYS A 182 0.17 1.90 -17.23
C LYS A 182 0.99 1.10 -18.23
N SER A 183 0.76 1.29 -19.53
CA SER A 183 1.47 0.58 -20.59
C SER A 183 2.97 0.86 -20.57
N ALA A 184 3.38 2.11 -20.26
CA ALA A 184 4.79 2.47 -20.13
C ALA A 184 5.48 1.72 -18.99
N VAL A 185 4.84 1.62 -17.82
CA VAL A 185 5.38 0.87 -16.68
C VAL A 185 5.45 -0.62 -16.98
N GLU A 186 4.38 -1.21 -17.53
CA GLU A 186 4.36 -2.64 -17.91
C GLU A 186 5.48 -2.97 -18.91
N SER A 187 5.67 -2.14 -19.93
CA SER A 187 6.75 -2.31 -20.92
C SER A 187 8.15 -2.17 -20.31
N ALA A 188 8.33 -1.27 -19.33
CA ALA A 188 9.60 -1.11 -18.64
C ALA A 188 9.95 -2.32 -17.77
N LEU A 189 8.96 -2.89 -17.07
CA LEU A 189 9.14 -4.06 -16.21
C LEU A 189 9.39 -5.37 -16.96
N GLN A 190 9.01 -5.46 -18.24
CA GLN A 190 9.30 -6.62 -19.09
C GLN A 190 10.76 -6.65 -19.60
N ARG A 191 11.49 -5.55 -19.49
CA ARG A 191 12.87 -5.41 -19.98
C ARG A 191 13.92 -5.69 -18.90
N VAL A 192 13.51 -5.89 -17.67
CA VAL A 192 14.35 -6.17 -16.50
C VAL A 192 14.26 -7.65 -16.14
#